data_2ff33a2a17d5901943308f65d3c1cb41
#
_entry.id   2ff33a2a17d5901943308f65d3c1cb41
#
_cell.length_a   1.000
_cell.length_b   1.000
_cell.length_c   1.000
_cell.angle_alpha   90.00
_cell.angle_beta   90.00
_cell.angle_gamma   90.00
#
_symmetry.space_group_name_H-M   'P 1'
#
loop_
_entity.id
_entity.type
_entity.pdbx_description
1 polymer ?
#
loop_
_entity_poly.entity_id
_entity_poly.type
_entity_poly.pdbx_seq_one_letter_code
_entity_poly.pdbx_strand_id
1 'polypeptide(L)'
;MNQKTINILIDPQIFNEQKFGGISRYYTEIYAALKNKEGVEVNCPLLYTENIHFKESPLFNTSFQKKNAFLINYSKVFRPFLPRKLKKKNAREFISLLKAQEFDLFVPTYYNTDFLRYLGNKPFVLTVYDMIHELFPQYFLEDRDTVPNKKTLMEKATKIIAISESTKTDILSIYPHIDARKIEVVYLAHSIKTASNIKLDLPKKYILFVGNRLFYKNFIFFLRVVSPILKANPDLYLVCAGGNAFNDEEQELINNLNINSQILQKNFLDTELANYYQGAQCFVFPSAYEGFGIPVLEAMACGCPVILADHSSFPEVAGNAGIYFELNNAEDLSNKLNQLLENNNLRTEYKHKGLIQADKFNWQKTAEACLNIYKKSI
;
A
#
# COMPACT_ATOMS: atom_id res chain seq x y z
N MET A 1 38.85 8.77 -3.08
CA MET A 1 38.59 8.04 -1.85
C MET A 1 37.57 6.96 -2.19
N ASN A 2 37.92 5.67 -2.10
CA ASN A 2 36.93 4.60 -2.32
C ASN A 2 35.84 4.72 -1.24
N GLN A 3 34.65 5.12 -1.61
CA GLN A 3 33.51 5.08 -0.69
C GLN A 3 33.29 3.62 -0.30
N LYS A 4 33.33 3.34 1.00
CA LYS A 4 33.06 1.98 1.52
C LYS A 4 31.66 1.55 1.08
N THR A 5 31.57 0.41 0.39
CA THR A 5 30.29 -0.17 0.00
C THR A 5 29.48 -0.57 1.22
N ILE A 6 28.21 -0.21 1.25
CA ILE A 6 27.26 -0.55 2.31
C ILE A 6 26.51 -1.80 1.91
N ASN A 7 26.58 -2.85 2.74
CA ASN A 7 25.89 -4.11 2.54
C ASN A 7 24.59 -4.14 3.34
N ILE A 8 23.46 -4.16 2.64
CA ILE A 8 22.11 -4.18 3.24
C ILE A 8 21.52 -5.56 3.08
N LEU A 9 21.20 -6.21 4.19
CA LEU A 9 20.45 -7.47 4.20
C LEU A 9 18.96 -7.16 4.41
N ILE A 10 18.11 -7.64 3.52
CA ILE A 10 16.66 -7.45 3.62
C ILE A 10 15.97 -8.78 3.86
N ASP A 11 14.98 -8.75 4.76
CA ASP A 11 14.14 -9.87 5.11
C ASP A 11 13.24 -10.30 3.93
N PRO A 12 13.19 -11.60 3.59
CA PRO A 12 12.29 -12.11 2.56
C PRO A 12 10.82 -12.27 3.02
N GLN A 13 10.48 -11.93 4.26
CA GLN A 13 9.18 -12.24 4.89
C GLN A 13 8.00 -11.81 4.01
N ILE A 14 7.92 -10.53 3.67
CA ILE A 14 6.74 -9.98 2.94
C ILE A 14 6.54 -10.65 1.57
N PHE A 15 7.62 -11.01 0.89
CA PHE A 15 7.55 -11.68 -0.42
C PHE A 15 7.15 -13.16 -0.31
N ASN A 16 7.27 -13.75 0.88
CA ASN A 16 6.78 -15.10 1.16
C ASN A 16 5.30 -15.11 1.55
N GLU A 17 4.82 -14.05 2.19
CA GLU A 17 3.47 -13.92 2.74
C GLU A 17 2.48 -13.30 1.75
N GLN A 18 2.88 -12.23 1.06
CA GLN A 18 2.00 -11.54 0.12
C GLN A 18 2.20 -12.03 -1.31
N LYS A 19 1.12 -12.45 -1.96
CA LYS A 19 1.09 -12.68 -3.41
C LYS A 19 1.10 -11.34 -4.17
N PHE A 20 0.41 -10.34 -3.63
CA PHE A 20 0.39 -8.93 -4.06
C PHE A 20 0.01 -8.06 -2.85
N GLY A 21 0.42 -6.77 -2.85
CA GLY A 21 0.08 -5.84 -1.78
C GLY A 21 0.98 -4.61 -1.77
N GLY A 22 0.55 -3.55 -1.09
CA GLY A 22 1.27 -2.28 -1.00
C GLY A 22 2.67 -2.41 -0.39
N ILE A 23 2.81 -3.23 0.67
CA ILE A 23 4.09 -3.42 1.36
C ILE A 23 5.10 -4.14 0.47
N SER A 24 4.67 -5.21 -0.21
CA SER A 24 5.56 -5.93 -1.13
C SER A 24 5.94 -5.07 -2.35
N ARG A 25 5.03 -4.21 -2.82
CA ARG A 25 5.34 -3.22 -3.87
C ARG A 25 6.39 -2.22 -3.39
N TYR A 26 6.20 -1.62 -2.21
CA TYR A 26 7.15 -0.69 -1.60
C TYR A 26 8.58 -1.24 -1.59
N TYR A 27 8.79 -2.44 -1.06
CA TYR A 27 10.12 -3.03 -1.05
C TYR A 27 10.64 -3.38 -2.44
N THR A 28 9.78 -3.85 -3.34
CA THR A 28 10.20 -4.14 -4.73
C THR A 28 10.73 -2.88 -5.40
N GLU A 29 10.05 -1.75 -5.27
CA GLU A 29 10.44 -0.48 -5.88
C GLU A 29 11.73 0.08 -5.27
N ILE A 30 11.85 0.09 -3.94
CA ILE A 30 13.08 0.52 -3.25
C ILE A 30 14.26 -0.35 -3.64
N TYR A 31 14.09 -1.67 -3.66
CA TYR A 31 15.16 -2.58 -4.06
C TYR A 31 15.63 -2.35 -5.48
N ALA A 32 14.67 -2.23 -6.41
CA ALA A 32 15.00 -1.96 -7.80
C ALA A 32 15.81 -0.66 -7.96
N ALA A 33 15.46 0.38 -7.19
CA ALA A 33 16.16 1.65 -7.19
C ALA A 33 17.55 1.58 -6.54
N LEU A 34 17.69 0.87 -5.41
CA LEU A 34 18.94 0.80 -4.66
C LEU A 34 19.97 -0.14 -5.28
N LYS A 35 19.54 -1.22 -5.94
CA LYS A 35 20.43 -2.23 -6.54
C LYS A 35 21.42 -1.64 -7.55
N ASN A 36 21.06 -0.55 -8.20
CA ASN A 36 21.87 0.10 -9.23
C ASN A 36 22.64 1.31 -8.68
N LYS A 37 22.60 1.59 -7.37
CA LYS A 37 23.33 2.71 -6.76
C LYS A 37 24.77 2.31 -6.45
N GLU A 38 25.72 3.13 -6.90
CA GLU A 38 27.14 2.98 -6.59
C GLU A 38 27.37 3.02 -5.06
N GLY A 39 28.22 2.12 -4.57
CA GLY A 39 28.52 2.01 -3.15
C GLY A 39 27.40 1.42 -2.27
N VAL A 40 26.41 0.76 -2.87
CA VAL A 40 25.33 0.06 -2.15
C VAL A 40 25.19 -1.35 -2.71
N GLU A 41 25.29 -2.34 -1.84
CA GLU A 41 24.96 -3.72 -2.15
C GLU A 41 23.75 -4.15 -1.35
N VAL A 42 22.75 -4.68 -2.04
CA VAL A 42 21.48 -5.10 -1.43
C VAL A 42 21.31 -6.59 -1.65
N ASN A 43 21.20 -7.33 -0.56
CA ASN A 43 20.98 -8.77 -0.55
C ASN A 43 19.59 -9.10 0.02
N CYS A 44 18.75 -9.76 -0.79
CA CYS A 44 17.51 -10.40 -0.37
C CYS A 44 17.61 -11.90 -0.68
N PRO A 45 17.67 -12.78 0.32
CA PRO A 45 17.81 -14.22 0.12
C PRO A 45 16.50 -14.87 -0.36
N LEU A 46 16.01 -14.42 -1.50
CA LEU A 46 14.74 -14.83 -2.07
C LEU A 46 14.97 -15.81 -3.24
N LEU A 47 14.99 -17.11 -2.93
CA LEU A 47 15.18 -18.18 -3.92
C LEU A 47 13.87 -18.50 -4.67
N TYR A 48 12.74 -18.27 -4.02
CA TYR A 48 11.40 -18.50 -4.56
C TYR A 48 10.40 -17.54 -3.98
N THR A 49 9.51 -17.00 -4.82
CA THR A 49 8.36 -16.23 -4.40
C THR A 49 7.19 -16.38 -5.35
N GLU A 50 5.97 -16.23 -4.83
CA GLU A 50 4.74 -16.08 -5.61
C GLU A 50 4.34 -14.61 -5.77
N ASN A 51 5.08 -13.68 -5.15
CA ASN A 51 4.81 -12.26 -5.21
C ASN A 51 4.90 -11.73 -6.65
N ILE A 52 3.83 -11.12 -7.12
CA ILE A 52 3.68 -10.66 -8.51
C ILE A 52 4.60 -9.46 -8.76
N HIS A 53 4.63 -8.47 -7.87
CA HIS A 53 5.44 -7.26 -8.02
C HIS A 53 6.93 -7.61 -8.15
N PHE A 54 7.41 -8.53 -7.31
CA PHE A 54 8.80 -8.96 -7.37
C PHE A 54 9.11 -9.69 -8.69
N LYS A 55 8.21 -10.56 -9.17
CA LYS A 55 8.39 -11.31 -10.43
C LYS A 55 8.42 -10.42 -11.66
N GLU A 56 7.64 -9.36 -11.66
CA GLU A 56 7.56 -8.39 -12.77
C GLU A 56 8.69 -7.34 -12.73
N SER A 57 9.42 -7.26 -11.62
CA SER A 57 10.50 -6.32 -11.44
C SER A 57 11.82 -6.76 -12.11
N PRO A 58 12.74 -5.82 -12.38
CA PRO A 58 14.10 -6.15 -12.82
C PRO A 58 14.88 -7.04 -11.85
N LEU A 59 14.44 -7.14 -10.59
CA LEU A 59 15.07 -7.96 -9.57
C LEU A 59 14.91 -9.47 -9.83
N PHE A 60 13.85 -9.87 -10.51
CA PHE A 60 13.58 -11.27 -10.87
C PHE A 60 14.53 -11.82 -11.94
N ASN A 61 15.28 -10.94 -12.62
CA ASN A 61 16.16 -11.30 -13.74
C ASN A 61 17.51 -11.92 -13.34
N THR A 62 17.74 -12.25 -12.07
CA THR A 62 18.95 -12.99 -11.69
C THR A 62 18.90 -14.41 -12.23
N SER A 63 20.01 -14.90 -12.80
CA SER A 63 20.13 -16.23 -13.44
C SER A 63 19.69 -17.39 -12.54
N PHE A 64 19.82 -17.22 -11.22
CA PHE A 64 19.42 -18.22 -10.23
C PHE A 64 17.90 -18.31 -10.05
N GLN A 65 17.19 -17.17 -10.03
CA GLN A 65 15.73 -17.13 -9.91
C GLN A 65 15.05 -17.62 -11.18
N LYS A 66 15.63 -17.36 -12.37
CA LYS A 66 15.14 -17.89 -13.64
C LYS A 66 15.25 -19.41 -13.71
N LYS A 67 16.36 -20.01 -13.25
CA LYS A 67 16.53 -21.48 -13.18
C LYS A 67 15.48 -22.11 -12.26
N ASN A 68 15.24 -21.52 -11.09
CA ASN A 68 14.25 -22.03 -10.14
C ASN A 68 12.81 -21.83 -10.62
N ALA A 69 12.50 -20.70 -11.31
CA ALA A 69 11.17 -20.46 -11.88
C ALA A 69 10.81 -21.49 -12.96
N PHE A 70 11.77 -21.88 -13.81
CA PHE A 70 11.57 -22.94 -14.80
C PHE A 70 11.27 -24.31 -14.14
N LEU A 71 12.08 -24.69 -13.14
CA LEU A 71 11.87 -25.90 -12.36
C LEU A 71 10.52 -25.90 -11.62
N ILE A 72 10.06 -24.76 -11.15
CA ILE A 72 8.80 -24.58 -10.42
C ILE A 72 7.61 -24.72 -11.37
N ASN A 73 7.63 -24.07 -12.53
CA ASN A 73 6.56 -24.20 -13.52
C ASN A 73 6.43 -25.64 -14.05
N TYR A 74 7.56 -26.30 -14.30
CA TYR A 74 7.59 -27.70 -14.71
C TYR A 74 7.09 -28.64 -13.59
N SER A 75 7.35 -28.29 -12.33
CA SER A 75 7.04 -29.14 -11.17
C SER A 75 5.64 -28.88 -10.57
N LYS A 76 4.95 -27.79 -10.92
CA LYS A 76 3.55 -27.55 -10.48
C LYS A 76 2.63 -28.70 -10.89
N VAL A 77 2.91 -29.35 -12.04
CA VAL A 77 2.16 -30.49 -12.53
C VAL A 77 2.51 -31.79 -11.78
N PHE A 78 3.75 -31.94 -11.31
CA PHE A 78 4.24 -33.22 -10.78
C PHE A 78 4.56 -33.23 -9.27
N ARG A 79 4.68 -32.09 -8.59
CA ARG A 79 5.05 -32.04 -7.15
C ARG A 79 4.41 -30.86 -6.40
N PRO A 80 3.21 -31.01 -5.87
CA PRO A 80 2.49 -29.93 -5.16
C PRO A 80 3.21 -29.42 -3.89
N PHE A 81 4.21 -30.16 -3.37
CA PHE A 81 4.95 -29.77 -2.15
C PHE A 81 6.21 -28.94 -2.41
N LEU A 82 6.60 -28.71 -3.67
CA LEU A 82 7.84 -27.99 -3.99
C LEU A 82 7.84 -26.52 -3.55
N PRO A 83 6.74 -25.77 -3.69
CA PRO A 83 6.67 -24.38 -3.19
C PRO A 83 6.96 -24.28 -1.69
N ARG A 84 6.40 -25.17 -0.87
CA ARG A 84 6.67 -25.22 0.58
C ARG A 84 8.14 -25.50 0.91
N LYS A 85 8.79 -26.41 0.17
CA LYS A 85 10.21 -26.72 0.37
C LYS A 85 11.10 -25.53 0.00
N LEU A 86 10.75 -24.80 -1.06
CA LEU A 86 11.50 -23.62 -1.49
C LEU A 86 11.32 -22.43 -0.55
N LYS A 87 10.12 -22.19 -0.02
CA LYS A 87 9.88 -21.18 1.04
C LYS A 87 10.70 -21.51 2.31
N LYS A 88 10.74 -22.79 2.73
CA LYS A 88 11.62 -23.24 3.84
C LYS A 88 13.11 -23.02 3.52
N LYS A 89 13.52 -23.15 2.27
CA LYS A 89 14.90 -22.87 1.84
C LYS A 89 15.19 -21.36 1.94
N ASN A 90 14.27 -20.48 1.52
CA ASN A 90 14.40 -19.04 1.75
C ASN A 90 14.69 -18.74 3.23
N ALA A 91 13.89 -19.29 4.14
CA ALA A 91 14.05 -19.05 5.59
C ALA A 91 15.40 -19.56 6.12
N ARG A 92 15.87 -20.72 5.64
CA ARG A 92 17.19 -21.27 6.05
C ARG A 92 18.34 -20.41 5.56
N GLU A 93 18.28 -19.99 4.30
CA GLU A 93 19.29 -19.13 3.70
C GLU A 93 19.35 -17.78 4.44
N PHE A 94 18.19 -17.19 4.71
CA PHE A 94 18.08 -15.96 5.48
C PHE A 94 18.73 -16.08 6.87
N ILE A 95 18.40 -17.13 7.62
CA ILE A 95 19.03 -17.38 8.94
C ILE A 95 20.53 -17.60 8.82
N SER A 96 21.01 -18.26 7.76
CA SER A 96 22.43 -18.45 7.51
C SER A 96 23.16 -17.12 7.33
N LEU A 97 22.58 -16.21 6.52
CA LEU A 97 23.14 -14.87 6.30
C LEU A 97 23.10 -14.00 7.57
N LEU A 98 22.03 -14.07 8.35
CA LEU A 98 21.97 -13.40 9.65
C LEU A 98 23.09 -13.86 10.59
N LYS A 99 23.36 -15.18 10.65
CA LYS A 99 24.42 -15.77 11.46
C LYS A 99 25.82 -15.44 10.96
N ALA A 100 25.99 -15.31 9.65
CA ALA A 100 27.29 -14.94 9.04
C ALA A 100 27.70 -13.50 9.39
N GLN A 101 26.74 -12.61 9.70
CA GLN A 101 26.98 -11.21 10.07
C GLN A 101 27.74 -10.38 9.00
N GLU A 102 27.72 -10.81 7.73
CA GLU A 102 28.41 -10.19 6.59
C GLU A 102 27.58 -9.09 5.93
N PHE A 103 26.90 -8.27 6.74
CA PHE A 103 26.12 -7.10 6.32
C PHE A 103 26.35 -5.95 7.30
N ASP A 104 26.13 -4.72 6.86
CA ASP A 104 26.26 -3.53 7.69
C ASP A 104 24.92 -3.13 8.32
N LEU A 105 23.80 -3.34 7.62
CA LEU A 105 22.45 -3.01 8.06
C LEU A 105 21.46 -4.12 7.73
N PHE A 106 20.50 -4.36 8.62
CA PHE A 106 19.36 -5.23 8.40
C PHE A 106 18.07 -4.40 8.21
N VAL A 107 17.18 -4.84 7.30
CA VAL A 107 15.89 -4.21 7.08
C VAL A 107 14.78 -5.28 7.13
N PRO A 108 14.02 -5.37 8.24
CA PRO A 108 12.85 -6.24 8.31
C PRO A 108 11.74 -5.70 7.40
N THR A 109 11.05 -6.60 6.68
CA THR A 109 9.99 -6.21 5.76
C THR A 109 8.60 -6.24 6.37
N TYR A 110 8.45 -6.88 7.51
CA TYR A 110 7.24 -6.89 8.33
C TYR A 110 7.59 -7.10 9.82
N TYR A 111 6.62 -7.46 10.64
CA TYR A 111 6.74 -7.44 12.10
C TYR A 111 7.09 -8.78 12.76
N ASN A 112 7.83 -9.68 12.07
CA ASN A 112 8.38 -10.88 12.71
C ASN A 112 9.60 -10.53 13.55
N THR A 113 9.67 -11.02 14.79
CA THR A 113 10.76 -10.75 15.74
C THR A 113 11.81 -11.84 15.79
N ASP A 114 11.64 -12.97 15.09
CA ASP A 114 12.56 -14.12 15.18
C ASP A 114 14.00 -13.81 14.78
N PHE A 115 14.19 -12.86 13.88
CA PHE A 115 15.51 -12.42 13.45
C PHE A 115 16.36 -11.84 14.59
N LEU A 116 15.74 -11.24 15.62
CA LEU A 116 16.44 -10.64 16.76
C LEU A 116 17.35 -11.64 17.48
N ARG A 117 17.03 -12.93 17.43
CA ARG A 117 17.85 -14.00 18.02
C ARG A 117 19.20 -14.18 17.32
N TYR A 118 19.32 -13.71 16.08
CA TYR A 118 20.48 -13.92 15.22
C TYR A 118 21.16 -12.62 14.79
N LEU A 119 20.51 -11.47 15.04
CA LEU A 119 20.97 -10.15 14.60
C LEU A 119 22.26 -9.69 15.29
N GLY A 120 22.49 -10.14 16.55
CA GLY A 120 23.63 -9.66 17.35
C GLY A 120 23.54 -8.14 17.58
N ASN A 121 24.66 -7.45 17.39
CA ASN A 121 24.77 -6.00 17.55
C ASN A 121 24.56 -5.22 16.24
N LYS A 122 24.15 -5.88 15.15
CA LYS A 122 23.92 -5.20 13.87
C LYS A 122 22.72 -4.26 13.96
N PRO A 123 22.84 -3.03 13.41
CA PRO A 123 21.72 -2.11 13.37
C PRO A 123 20.61 -2.61 12.43
N PHE A 124 19.37 -2.22 12.74
CA PHE A 124 18.25 -2.41 11.80
C PHE A 124 17.35 -1.19 11.75
N VAL A 125 16.74 -0.98 10.58
CA VAL A 125 15.76 0.08 10.34
C VAL A 125 14.41 -0.54 10.08
N LEU A 126 13.43 -0.20 10.91
CA LEU A 126 12.06 -0.67 10.82
C LEU A 126 11.21 0.32 10.03
N THR A 127 10.41 -0.16 9.06
CA THR A 127 9.33 0.64 8.46
C THR A 127 8.01 0.33 9.15
N VAL A 128 7.32 1.37 9.61
CA VAL A 128 5.96 1.30 10.19
C VAL A 128 4.97 1.86 9.16
N TYR A 129 4.04 1.00 8.72
CA TYR A 129 3.09 1.32 7.65
C TYR A 129 1.82 2.00 8.16
N ASP A 130 1.43 1.71 9.38
CA ASP A 130 0.23 2.21 10.03
C ASP A 130 0.21 1.80 11.51
N MET A 131 -0.75 2.33 12.24
CA MET A 131 -1.05 1.94 13.63
C MET A 131 -2.49 1.39 13.74
N ILE A 132 -2.96 0.75 12.66
CA ILE A 132 -4.36 0.33 12.55
C ILE A 132 -4.74 -0.75 13.59
N HIS A 133 -3.83 -1.68 13.87
CA HIS A 133 -4.07 -2.74 14.84
C HIS A 133 -4.19 -2.20 16.27
N GLU A 134 -3.45 -1.14 16.58
CA GLU A 134 -3.48 -0.45 17.85
C GLU A 134 -4.72 0.44 18.00
N LEU A 135 -5.12 1.13 16.93
CA LEU A 135 -6.24 2.09 16.93
C LEU A 135 -7.61 1.39 16.81
N PHE A 136 -7.66 0.24 16.13
CA PHE A 136 -8.89 -0.49 15.85
C PHE A 136 -8.80 -1.98 16.25
N PRO A 137 -8.38 -2.30 17.49
CA PRO A 137 -8.10 -3.68 17.91
C PRO A 137 -9.30 -4.61 17.76
N GLN A 138 -10.53 -4.08 17.82
CA GLN A 138 -11.76 -4.84 17.67
C GLN A 138 -11.90 -5.53 16.30
N TYR A 139 -11.17 -5.07 15.28
CA TYR A 139 -11.21 -5.66 13.94
C TYR A 139 -10.10 -6.68 13.67
N PHE A 140 -9.17 -6.85 14.62
CA PHE A 140 -7.98 -7.70 14.48
C PHE A 140 -7.84 -8.71 15.63
N LEU A 141 -8.96 -9.21 16.15
CA LEU A 141 -8.99 -10.09 17.33
C LEU A 141 -8.19 -11.40 17.15
N GLU A 142 -8.05 -11.87 15.92
CA GLU A 142 -7.30 -13.09 15.59
C GLU A 142 -5.79 -12.82 15.44
N ASP A 143 -5.38 -11.58 15.15
CA ASP A 143 -3.98 -11.19 15.02
C ASP A 143 -3.41 -10.71 16.35
N ARG A 144 -2.97 -11.66 17.16
CA ARG A 144 -2.43 -11.40 18.50
C ARG A 144 -0.95 -10.99 18.49
N ASP A 145 -0.26 -11.18 17.39
CA ASP A 145 1.19 -11.06 17.32
C ASP A 145 1.67 -9.70 16.76
N THR A 146 0.90 -9.09 15.87
CA THR A 146 1.34 -7.86 15.17
C THR A 146 1.61 -6.71 16.14
N VAL A 147 0.72 -6.41 17.08
CA VAL A 147 0.88 -5.30 18.04
C VAL A 147 2.11 -5.49 18.95
N PRO A 148 2.25 -6.62 19.69
CA PRO A 148 3.42 -6.81 20.57
C PRO A 148 4.73 -6.90 19.79
N ASN A 149 4.74 -7.52 18.62
CA ASN A 149 5.92 -7.60 17.78
C ASN A 149 6.33 -6.23 17.24
N LYS A 150 5.39 -5.46 16.69
CA LYS A 150 5.62 -4.09 16.20
C LYS A 150 6.19 -3.20 17.30
N LYS A 151 5.60 -3.23 18.51
CA LYS A 151 6.11 -2.52 19.68
C LYS A 151 7.57 -2.91 19.98
N THR A 152 7.85 -4.21 20.11
CA THR A 152 9.19 -4.73 20.40
C THR A 152 10.21 -4.28 19.36
N LEU A 153 9.83 -4.30 18.07
CA LEU A 153 10.71 -3.87 16.98
C LEU A 153 10.96 -2.37 17.02
N MET A 154 9.94 -1.55 17.27
CA MET A 154 10.10 -0.10 17.39
C MET A 154 11.04 0.28 18.55
N GLU A 155 10.91 -0.39 19.68
CA GLU A 155 11.79 -0.17 20.85
C GLU A 155 13.25 -0.47 20.53
N LYS A 156 13.50 -1.56 19.78
CA LYS A 156 14.85 -2.07 19.46
C LYS A 156 15.48 -1.49 18.21
N ALA A 157 14.70 -0.93 17.29
CA ALA A 157 15.18 -0.38 16.04
C ALA A 157 16.19 0.76 16.26
N THR A 158 17.23 0.80 15.44
CA THR A 158 18.18 1.94 15.39
C THR A 158 17.47 3.19 14.87
N LYS A 159 16.69 3.03 13.80
CA LYS A 159 15.80 4.05 13.23
C LYS A 159 14.48 3.44 12.84
N ILE A 160 13.45 4.28 12.82
CA ILE A 160 12.10 3.95 12.40
C ILE A 160 11.76 4.84 11.20
N ILE A 161 11.29 4.25 10.12
CA ILE A 161 10.67 4.95 9.00
C ILE A 161 9.16 4.89 9.23
N ALA A 162 8.52 6.05 9.45
CA ALA A 162 7.07 6.19 9.36
C ALA A 162 6.71 6.61 7.94
N ILE A 163 5.67 6.00 7.34
CA ILE A 163 5.32 6.29 5.94
C ILE A 163 4.54 7.59 5.76
N SER A 164 4.17 8.25 6.86
CA SER A 164 3.45 9.53 6.88
C SER A 164 3.71 10.26 8.21
N GLU A 165 3.48 11.56 8.25
CA GLU A 165 3.49 12.34 9.51
C GLU A 165 2.35 11.88 10.44
N SER A 166 1.21 11.50 9.89
CA SER A 166 0.11 10.87 10.63
C SER A 166 0.59 9.62 11.35
N THR A 167 1.23 8.67 10.64
CA THR A 167 1.76 7.44 11.26
C THR A 167 2.80 7.76 12.34
N LYS A 168 3.67 8.76 12.14
CA LYS A 168 4.63 9.20 13.16
C LYS A 168 3.93 9.76 14.40
N THR A 169 2.91 10.56 14.20
CA THR A 169 2.10 11.13 15.30
C THR A 169 1.41 10.03 16.09
N ASP A 170 0.84 9.04 15.40
CA ASP A 170 0.20 7.89 16.04
C ASP A 170 1.19 7.06 16.86
N ILE A 171 2.38 6.77 16.32
CA ILE A 171 3.45 6.07 17.06
C ILE A 171 3.75 6.80 18.37
N LEU A 172 3.97 8.11 18.31
CA LEU A 172 4.32 8.90 19.49
C LEU A 172 3.19 9.05 20.48
N SER A 173 1.95 9.08 20.00
CA SER A 173 0.75 9.14 20.85
C SER A 173 0.52 7.81 21.60
N ILE A 174 0.66 6.68 20.90
CA ILE A 174 0.39 5.35 21.47
C ILE A 174 1.59 4.86 22.31
N TYR A 175 2.81 5.18 21.87
CA TYR A 175 4.05 4.77 22.53
C TYR A 175 4.94 5.98 22.86
N PRO A 176 4.57 6.84 23.82
CA PRO A 176 5.28 8.09 24.12
C PRO A 176 6.70 7.90 24.64
N HIS A 177 7.09 6.69 25.00
CA HIS A 177 8.47 6.35 25.39
C HIS A 177 9.41 6.11 24.20
N ILE A 178 8.88 6.00 22.97
CA ILE A 178 9.70 5.93 21.76
C ILE A 178 10.32 7.30 21.48
N ASP A 179 11.64 7.35 21.38
CA ASP A 179 12.35 8.60 21.07
C ASP A 179 11.99 9.12 19.68
N ALA A 180 11.35 10.30 19.60
CA ALA A 180 10.97 10.93 18.36
C ALA A 180 12.13 11.13 17.37
N ARG A 181 13.37 11.25 17.86
CA ARG A 181 14.59 11.37 17.03
C ARG A 181 14.93 10.10 16.28
N LYS A 182 14.38 8.94 16.68
CA LYS A 182 14.49 7.69 15.93
C LYS A 182 13.58 7.63 14.73
N ILE A 183 12.50 8.46 14.67
CA ILE A 183 11.44 8.36 13.67
C ILE A 183 11.68 9.40 12.59
N GLU A 184 11.93 8.94 11.37
CA GLU A 184 12.02 9.77 10.18
C GLU A 184 10.85 9.42 9.23
N VAL A 185 10.23 10.44 8.61
CA VAL A 185 9.10 10.23 7.70
C VAL A 185 9.62 10.07 6.28
N VAL A 186 9.15 9.01 5.60
CA VAL A 186 9.44 8.75 4.19
C VAL A 186 8.15 8.41 3.47
N TYR A 187 7.68 9.32 2.64
CA TYR A 187 6.48 9.13 1.86
C TYR A 187 6.62 8.02 0.81
N LEU A 188 5.53 7.30 0.59
CA LEU A 188 5.40 6.34 -0.48
C LEU A 188 5.16 7.03 -1.83
N ALA A 189 5.05 6.23 -2.87
CA ALA A 189 4.68 6.69 -4.21
C ALA A 189 3.66 5.74 -4.83
N HIS A 190 3.29 6.00 -6.08
CA HIS A 190 2.47 5.10 -6.86
C HIS A 190 3.26 4.49 -8.03
N SER A 191 2.80 3.33 -8.52
CA SER A 191 3.38 2.65 -9.69
C SER A 191 2.36 2.53 -10.82
N ILE A 192 1.27 3.32 -10.78
CA ILE A 192 0.19 3.22 -11.77
C ILE A 192 0.69 3.66 -13.14
N LYS A 193 0.37 2.86 -14.18
CA LYS A 193 0.71 3.16 -15.56
C LYS A 193 -0.52 3.71 -16.25
N THR A 194 -0.51 5.00 -16.57
CA THR A 194 -1.66 5.71 -17.16
C THR A 194 -1.89 5.43 -18.64
N ALA A 195 -0.88 4.95 -19.35
CA ALA A 195 -0.97 4.58 -20.76
C ALA A 195 -1.53 3.16 -20.90
N SER A 196 -2.86 3.02 -20.87
CA SER A 196 -3.55 1.75 -21.12
C SER A 196 -4.63 1.98 -22.18
N ASN A 197 -4.60 1.18 -23.26
CA ASN A 197 -5.63 1.20 -24.31
C ASN A 197 -6.70 0.12 -24.08
N ILE A 198 -6.82 -0.39 -22.84
CA ILE A 198 -7.81 -1.41 -22.50
C ILE A 198 -9.18 -0.75 -22.41
N LYS A 199 -10.11 -1.19 -23.27
CA LYS A 199 -11.50 -0.76 -23.18
C LYS A 199 -12.23 -1.64 -22.17
N LEU A 200 -12.67 -1.04 -21.08
CA LEU A 200 -13.47 -1.72 -20.07
C LEU A 200 -14.97 -1.50 -20.34
N ASP A 201 -15.76 -2.52 -20.02
CA ASP A 201 -17.23 -2.41 -20.02
C ASP A 201 -17.68 -1.77 -18.71
N LEU A 202 -17.69 -0.43 -18.69
CA LEU A 202 -18.07 0.40 -17.56
C LEU A 202 -19.14 1.41 -17.97
N PRO A 203 -19.99 1.85 -17.02
CA PRO A 203 -20.95 2.93 -17.27
C PRO A 203 -20.24 4.22 -17.70
N LYS A 204 -20.92 5.04 -18.49
CA LYS A 204 -20.37 6.34 -18.94
C LYS A 204 -20.18 7.35 -17.81
N LYS A 205 -21.00 7.26 -16.76
CA LYS A 205 -20.94 8.13 -15.58
C LYS A 205 -20.92 7.27 -14.34
N TYR A 206 -19.85 7.35 -13.57
CA TYR A 206 -19.78 6.63 -12.30
C TYR A 206 -18.88 7.31 -11.27
N ILE A 207 -19.23 7.09 -10.00
CA ILE A 207 -18.40 7.34 -8.84
C ILE A 207 -17.59 6.06 -8.60
N LEU A 208 -16.31 6.17 -8.27
CA LEU A 208 -15.44 5.04 -8.05
C LEU A 208 -15.09 4.86 -6.57
N PHE A 209 -15.14 3.63 -6.11
CA PHE A 209 -14.54 3.15 -4.87
C PHE A 209 -13.53 2.04 -5.21
N VAL A 210 -12.33 2.03 -4.61
CA VAL A 210 -11.27 1.04 -4.92
C VAL A 210 -10.78 0.34 -3.66
N GLY A 211 -10.66 -0.98 -3.73
CA GLY A 211 -10.06 -1.81 -2.70
C GLY A 211 -11.06 -2.63 -1.89
N ASN A 212 -10.59 -3.20 -0.77
CA ASN A 212 -11.47 -3.91 0.16
C ASN A 212 -12.42 -2.92 0.87
N ARG A 213 -13.50 -3.46 1.43
CA ARG A 213 -14.56 -2.68 2.09
C ARG A 213 -14.63 -2.96 3.59
N LEU A 214 -13.46 -3.24 4.20
CA LEU A 214 -13.35 -3.48 5.63
C LEU A 214 -13.88 -2.27 6.43
N PHE A 215 -14.28 -2.50 7.67
CA PHE A 215 -14.97 -1.54 8.54
C PHE A 215 -14.37 -0.13 8.56
N TYR A 216 -13.06 0.00 8.75
CA TYR A 216 -12.38 1.30 8.78
C TYR A 216 -12.34 2.01 7.40
N LYS A 217 -12.64 1.28 6.30
CA LYS A 217 -12.82 1.87 4.96
C LYS A 217 -14.15 2.62 4.83
N ASN A 218 -15.03 2.49 5.82
CA ASN A 218 -16.25 3.25 5.98
C ASN A 218 -17.24 3.13 4.80
N PHE A 219 -17.24 1.95 4.16
CA PHE A 219 -18.03 1.70 2.95
C PHE A 219 -19.54 1.71 3.22
N ILE A 220 -19.99 1.17 4.35
CA ILE A 220 -21.42 1.16 4.75
C ILE A 220 -21.95 2.58 4.93
N PHE A 221 -21.18 3.47 5.57
CA PHE A 221 -21.52 4.89 5.67
C PHE A 221 -21.63 5.51 4.28
N PHE A 222 -20.64 5.27 3.40
CA PHE A 222 -20.63 5.80 2.06
C PHE A 222 -21.84 5.34 1.22
N LEU A 223 -22.24 4.05 1.29
CA LEU A 223 -23.42 3.53 0.62
C LEU A 223 -24.69 4.30 1.00
N ARG A 224 -24.87 4.62 2.28
CA ARG A 224 -26.01 5.38 2.78
C ARG A 224 -26.02 6.80 2.22
N VAL A 225 -24.88 7.45 2.13
CA VAL A 225 -24.75 8.81 1.62
C VAL A 225 -24.95 8.89 0.11
N VAL A 226 -24.38 7.94 -0.66
CA VAL A 226 -24.43 7.99 -2.11
C VAL A 226 -25.77 7.53 -2.67
N SER A 227 -26.54 6.72 -1.95
CA SER A 227 -27.77 6.11 -2.44
C SER A 227 -28.85 7.14 -2.88
N PRO A 228 -29.13 8.24 -2.14
CA PRO A 228 -30.06 9.27 -2.62
C PRO A 228 -29.57 9.96 -3.91
N ILE A 229 -28.25 10.16 -4.02
CA ILE A 229 -27.62 10.79 -5.19
C ILE A 229 -27.79 9.89 -6.42
N LEU A 230 -27.57 8.58 -6.28
CA LEU A 230 -27.77 7.62 -7.36
C LEU A 230 -29.22 7.61 -7.81
N LYS A 231 -30.19 7.54 -6.89
CA LYS A 231 -31.63 7.54 -7.20
C LYS A 231 -32.09 8.80 -7.93
N ALA A 232 -31.53 9.96 -7.58
CA ALA A 232 -31.80 11.23 -8.24
C ALA A 232 -31.19 11.29 -9.66
N ASN A 233 -30.20 10.44 -9.97
CA ASN A 233 -29.46 10.43 -11.22
C ASN A 233 -29.45 9.02 -11.84
N PRO A 234 -30.47 8.60 -12.63
CA PRO A 234 -30.57 7.25 -13.16
C PRO A 234 -29.40 6.78 -14.03
N ASP A 235 -28.68 7.70 -14.66
CA ASP A 235 -27.51 7.42 -15.50
C ASP A 235 -26.17 7.35 -14.70
N LEU A 236 -26.20 7.62 -13.39
CA LEU A 236 -25.04 7.60 -12.51
C LEU A 236 -24.94 6.24 -11.81
N TYR A 237 -23.74 5.69 -11.76
CA TYR A 237 -23.46 4.41 -11.14
C TYR A 237 -22.41 4.56 -10.03
N LEU A 238 -22.41 3.63 -9.08
CA LEU A 238 -21.29 3.39 -8.17
C LEU A 238 -20.55 2.15 -8.66
N VAL A 239 -19.27 2.31 -9.01
CA VAL A 239 -18.37 1.20 -9.35
C VAL A 239 -17.44 0.92 -8.18
N CYS A 240 -17.51 -0.30 -7.65
CA CYS A 240 -16.64 -0.81 -6.59
C CYS A 240 -15.58 -1.71 -7.25
N ALA A 241 -14.37 -1.21 -7.42
CA ALA A 241 -13.28 -1.95 -8.04
C ALA A 241 -12.45 -2.69 -6.97
N GLY A 242 -12.32 -4.01 -7.09
CA GLY A 242 -11.67 -4.87 -6.11
C GLY A 242 -12.55 -5.25 -4.92
N GLY A 243 -11.93 -5.80 -3.87
CA GLY A 243 -12.61 -6.18 -2.63
C GLY A 243 -13.49 -7.42 -2.70
N ASN A 244 -13.47 -8.17 -3.80
CA ASN A 244 -14.31 -9.33 -4.09
C ASN A 244 -15.83 -9.00 -4.14
N ALA A 245 -16.70 -10.03 -4.16
CA ALA A 245 -18.15 -9.86 -4.09
C ALA A 245 -18.58 -9.11 -2.82
N PHE A 246 -19.74 -8.49 -2.87
CA PHE A 246 -20.37 -7.91 -1.68
C PHE A 246 -20.65 -9.02 -0.66
N ASN A 247 -20.37 -8.75 0.61
CA ASN A 247 -20.76 -9.64 1.70
C ASN A 247 -22.26 -9.51 2.00
N ASP A 248 -22.78 -10.35 2.90
CA ASP A 248 -24.22 -10.41 3.22
C ASP A 248 -24.75 -9.08 3.75
N GLU A 249 -24.00 -8.40 4.64
CA GLU A 249 -24.36 -7.08 5.19
C GLU A 249 -24.40 -6.00 4.11
N GLU A 250 -23.39 -5.98 3.26
CA GLU A 250 -23.33 -5.05 2.13
C GLU A 250 -24.47 -5.28 1.14
N GLN A 251 -24.76 -6.55 0.80
CA GLN A 251 -25.82 -6.92 -0.13
C GLN A 251 -27.22 -6.63 0.45
N GLU A 252 -27.44 -6.89 1.73
CA GLU A 252 -28.68 -6.55 2.41
C GLU A 252 -28.91 -5.03 2.40
N LEU A 253 -27.89 -4.24 2.71
CA LEU A 253 -27.98 -2.79 2.67
C LEU A 253 -28.26 -2.27 1.26
N ILE A 254 -27.60 -2.79 0.22
CA ILE A 254 -27.83 -2.44 -1.18
C ILE A 254 -29.28 -2.71 -1.57
N ASN A 255 -29.85 -3.85 -1.17
CA ASN A 255 -31.24 -4.23 -1.39
C ASN A 255 -32.20 -3.25 -0.68
N ASN A 256 -31.95 -2.98 0.61
CA ASN A 256 -32.78 -2.08 1.40
C ASN A 256 -32.75 -0.63 0.87
N LEU A 257 -31.60 -0.22 0.35
CA LEU A 257 -31.42 1.08 -0.29
C LEU A 257 -32.02 1.12 -1.72
N ASN A 258 -32.45 0.00 -2.31
CA ASN A 258 -32.97 -0.12 -3.68
C ASN A 258 -32.04 0.51 -4.75
N ILE A 259 -30.74 0.19 -4.70
CA ILE A 259 -29.72 0.69 -5.65
C ILE A 259 -29.04 -0.43 -6.45
N ASN A 260 -29.60 -1.66 -6.44
CA ASN A 260 -29.00 -2.83 -7.10
C ASN A 260 -28.69 -2.60 -8.60
N SER A 261 -29.51 -1.83 -9.29
CA SER A 261 -29.32 -1.53 -10.71
C SER A 261 -28.25 -0.48 -11.00
N GLN A 262 -27.78 0.25 -9.99
CA GLN A 262 -26.83 1.36 -10.13
C GLN A 262 -25.50 1.11 -9.39
N ILE A 263 -25.29 -0.09 -8.82
CA ILE A 263 -24.03 -0.45 -8.16
C ILE A 263 -23.41 -1.66 -8.86
N LEU A 264 -22.10 -1.58 -9.14
CA LEU A 264 -21.34 -2.61 -9.82
C LEU A 264 -20.09 -2.96 -9.03
N GLN A 265 -19.91 -4.24 -8.73
CA GLN A 265 -18.64 -4.75 -8.23
C GLN A 265 -17.86 -5.37 -9.40
N LYS A 266 -16.60 -4.99 -9.55
CA LYS A 266 -15.69 -5.48 -10.59
C LYS A 266 -14.33 -5.82 -9.97
N ASN A 267 -13.80 -7.00 -10.26
CA ASN A 267 -12.39 -7.28 -10.01
C ASN A 267 -11.56 -6.77 -11.20
N PHE A 268 -10.33 -6.43 -10.97
CA PHE A 268 -9.44 -5.87 -11.99
C PHE A 268 -8.04 -6.49 -11.93
N LEU A 269 -7.33 -6.41 -13.04
CA LEU A 269 -5.90 -6.61 -13.10
C LEU A 269 -5.19 -5.27 -12.87
N ASP A 270 -3.97 -5.29 -12.32
CA ASP A 270 -3.18 -4.05 -12.10
C ASP A 270 -3.06 -3.19 -13.37
N THR A 271 -3.03 -3.83 -14.55
CA THR A 271 -2.98 -3.16 -15.85
C THR A 271 -4.27 -2.43 -16.25
N GLU A 272 -5.39 -2.75 -15.61
CA GLU A 272 -6.71 -2.19 -15.88
C GLU A 272 -7.07 -1.03 -14.94
N LEU A 273 -6.43 -0.95 -13.77
CA LEU A 273 -6.79 -0.03 -12.69
C LEU A 273 -6.80 1.44 -13.14
N ALA A 274 -5.85 1.83 -13.98
CA ALA A 274 -5.81 3.18 -14.53
C ALA A 274 -7.08 3.57 -15.29
N ASN A 275 -7.66 2.63 -16.04
CA ASN A 275 -8.88 2.87 -16.82
C ASN A 275 -10.11 3.11 -15.91
N TYR A 276 -10.16 2.43 -14.74
CA TYR A 276 -11.21 2.70 -13.74
C TYR A 276 -11.12 4.12 -13.21
N TYR A 277 -9.92 4.61 -12.88
CA TYR A 277 -9.74 5.99 -12.43
C TYR A 277 -10.03 7.01 -13.54
N GLN A 278 -9.49 6.79 -14.74
CA GLN A 278 -9.64 7.74 -15.86
C GLN A 278 -11.08 7.96 -16.32
N GLY A 279 -11.93 6.93 -16.21
CA GLY A 279 -13.34 7.00 -16.61
C GLY A 279 -14.27 7.54 -15.52
N ALA A 280 -13.82 7.61 -14.27
CA ALA A 280 -14.66 8.01 -13.13
C ALA A 280 -14.89 9.53 -13.10
N GLN A 281 -16.10 9.94 -12.63
CA GLN A 281 -16.38 11.33 -12.30
C GLN A 281 -15.56 11.79 -11.08
N CYS A 282 -15.39 10.91 -10.10
CA CYS A 282 -14.52 11.06 -8.95
C CYS A 282 -14.23 9.70 -8.30
N PHE A 283 -13.17 9.65 -7.55
CA PHE A 283 -12.85 8.58 -6.61
C PHE A 283 -13.20 9.04 -5.19
N VAL A 284 -13.99 8.24 -4.47
CA VAL A 284 -14.34 8.52 -3.07
C VAL A 284 -13.61 7.54 -2.16
N PHE A 285 -12.89 8.06 -1.19
CA PHE A 285 -12.14 7.25 -0.22
C PHE A 285 -12.50 7.69 1.20
N PRO A 286 -13.61 7.16 1.75
CA PRO A 286 -14.21 7.63 2.99
C PRO A 286 -13.58 7.00 4.23
N SER A 287 -12.40 6.38 4.09
CA SER A 287 -11.72 5.65 5.17
C SER A 287 -11.55 6.49 6.43
N ALA A 288 -11.86 5.90 7.57
CA ALA A 288 -11.62 6.53 8.86
C ALA A 288 -10.12 6.55 9.22
N TYR A 289 -9.33 5.68 8.60
CA TYR A 289 -7.89 5.62 8.83
C TYR A 289 -7.15 5.02 7.64
N GLU A 290 -6.00 5.60 7.31
CA GLU A 290 -5.01 5.06 6.36
C GLU A 290 -3.60 5.45 6.82
N GLY A 291 -2.67 4.52 6.70
CA GLY A 291 -1.26 4.84 6.95
C GLY A 291 -0.68 5.81 5.92
N PHE A 292 -1.16 5.76 4.64
CA PHE A 292 -0.73 6.67 3.59
C PHE A 292 -1.82 6.97 2.56
N GLY A 293 -2.42 5.95 1.94
CA GLY A 293 -3.44 6.14 0.91
C GLY A 293 -2.88 6.12 -0.53
N ILE A 294 -2.11 5.10 -0.89
CA ILE A 294 -1.62 4.92 -2.27
C ILE A 294 -2.74 5.08 -3.32
N PRO A 295 -3.97 4.55 -3.13
CA PRO A 295 -5.07 4.75 -4.07
C PRO A 295 -5.40 6.22 -4.37
N VAL A 296 -5.16 7.13 -3.43
CA VAL A 296 -5.34 8.58 -3.65
C VAL A 296 -4.35 9.10 -4.69
N LEU A 297 -3.07 8.72 -4.56
CA LEU A 297 -2.05 9.10 -5.55
C LEU A 297 -2.31 8.45 -6.91
N GLU A 298 -2.77 7.21 -6.94
CA GLU A 298 -3.13 6.50 -8.17
C GLU A 298 -4.27 7.20 -8.91
N ALA A 299 -5.33 7.58 -8.18
CA ALA A 299 -6.44 8.35 -8.73
C ALA A 299 -5.98 9.70 -9.30
N MET A 300 -5.21 10.45 -8.53
CA MET A 300 -4.66 11.74 -8.94
C MET A 300 -3.75 11.63 -10.16
N ALA A 301 -2.85 10.64 -10.22
CA ALA A 301 -1.98 10.38 -11.37
C ALA A 301 -2.76 10.01 -12.64
N CYS A 302 -3.96 9.44 -12.49
CA CYS A 302 -4.88 9.16 -13.58
C CYS A 302 -5.79 10.36 -13.94
N GLY A 303 -5.63 11.50 -13.26
CA GLY A 303 -6.48 12.67 -13.44
C GLY A 303 -7.91 12.48 -12.94
N CYS A 304 -8.14 11.62 -11.96
CA CYS A 304 -9.42 11.43 -11.29
C CYS A 304 -9.50 12.37 -10.07
N PRO A 305 -10.51 13.25 -9.96
CA PRO A 305 -10.74 14.02 -8.76
C PRO A 305 -11.00 13.12 -7.56
N VAL A 306 -10.51 13.49 -6.37
CA VAL A 306 -10.62 12.68 -5.16
C VAL A 306 -11.43 13.38 -4.09
N ILE A 307 -12.39 12.66 -3.47
CA ILE A 307 -13.15 13.10 -2.29
C ILE A 307 -12.72 12.21 -1.12
N LEU A 308 -12.20 12.83 -0.07
CA LEU A 308 -11.49 12.17 1.02
C LEU A 308 -12.07 12.61 2.36
N ALA A 309 -12.05 11.74 3.37
CA ALA A 309 -12.25 12.18 4.74
C ALA A 309 -11.11 13.12 5.15
N ASP A 310 -11.42 14.21 5.84
CA ASP A 310 -10.41 15.12 6.40
C ASP A 310 -9.79 14.52 7.67
N HIS A 311 -9.03 13.44 7.47
CA HIS A 311 -8.49 12.65 8.57
C HIS A 311 -7.23 11.86 8.16
N SER A 312 -6.45 11.43 9.17
CA SER A 312 -5.29 10.56 9.00
C SER A 312 -4.28 11.16 8.02
N SER A 313 -3.71 10.37 7.11
CA SER A 313 -2.70 10.78 6.14
C SER A 313 -3.24 11.52 4.90
N PHE A 314 -4.55 11.62 4.73
CA PHE A 314 -5.11 12.19 3.50
C PHE A 314 -4.74 13.66 3.27
N PRO A 315 -4.78 14.57 4.27
CA PRO A 315 -4.40 15.96 4.06
C PRO A 315 -2.94 16.14 3.63
N GLU A 316 -2.02 15.32 4.16
CA GLU A 316 -0.59 15.40 3.79
C GLU A 316 -0.31 14.80 2.41
N VAL A 317 -1.08 13.77 1.99
CA VAL A 317 -0.91 13.11 0.69
C VAL A 317 -1.57 13.90 -0.43
N ALA A 318 -2.81 14.30 -0.26
CA ALA A 318 -3.58 14.97 -1.30
C ALA A 318 -3.41 16.50 -1.30
N GLY A 319 -3.07 17.13 -0.18
CA GLY A 319 -2.88 18.58 -0.08
C GLY A 319 -4.07 19.34 -0.69
N ASN A 320 -3.80 20.39 -1.43
CA ASN A 320 -4.83 21.21 -2.07
C ASN A 320 -5.53 20.53 -3.28
N ALA A 321 -5.16 19.32 -3.61
CA ALA A 321 -5.78 18.53 -4.69
C ALA A 321 -6.86 17.59 -4.18
N GLY A 322 -7.03 17.43 -2.86
CA GLY A 322 -8.14 16.72 -2.24
C GLY A 322 -9.37 17.60 -2.04
N ILE A 323 -10.54 17.01 -2.24
CA ILE A 323 -11.81 17.57 -1.78
C ILE A 323 -12.14 16.88 -0.46
N TYR A 324 -12.14 17.61 0.63
CA TYR A 324 -12.26 17.04 1.96
C TYR A 324 -13.67 17.16 2.51
N PHE A 325 -14.14 16.12 3.20
CA PHE A 325 -15.34 16.14 4.01
C PHE A 325 -15.03 15.71 5.44
N GLU A 326 -15.80 16.22 6.38
CA GLU A 326 -15.67 15.87 7.80
C GLU A 326 -16.04 14.40 8.01
N LEU A 327 -15.15 13.66 8.66
CA LEU A 327 -15.32 12.20 8.87
C LEU A 327 -16.67 11.90 9.54
N ASN A 328 -17.42 10.96 8.95
CA ASN A 328 -18.77 10.56 9.35
C ASN A 328 -19.86 11.64 9.23
N ASN A 329 -19.58 12.79 8.61
CA ASN A 329 -20.59 13.79 8.28
C ASN A 329 -21.23 13.49 6.92
N ALA A 330 -22.44 12.91 6.95
CA ALA A 330 -23.17 12.49 5.76
C ALA A 330 -23.60 13.68 4.88
N GLU A 331 -23.98 14.79 5.50
CA GLU A 331 -24.41 16.01 4.79
C GLU A 331 -23.22 16.64 4.05
N ASP A 332 -22.07 16.76 4.72
CA ASP A 332 -20.88 17.34 4.11
C ASP A 332 -20.40 16.48 2.93
N LEU A 333 -20.29 15.14 3.08
CA LEU A 333 -19.94 14.26 1.97
C LEU A 333 -20.93 14.38 0.80
N SER A 334 -22.25 14.41 1.09
CA SER A 334 -23.29 14.57 0.07
C SER A 334 -23.13 15.89 -0.69
N ASN A 335 -22.88 16.99 0.03
CA ASN A 335 -22.67 18.30 -0.56
C ASN A 335 -21.42 18.34 -1.47
N LYS A 336 -20.29 17.77 -1.03
CA LYS A 336 -19.06 17.67 -1.85
C LYS A 336 -19.28 16.84 -3.12
N LEU A 337 -20.01 15.72 -2.99
CA LEU A 337 -20.38 14.88 -4.15
C LEU A 337 -21.23 15.65 -5.16
N ASN A 338 -22.34 16.27 -4.72
CA ASN A 338 -23.23 17.03 -5.60
C ASN A 338 -22.51 18.19 -6.29
N GLN A 339 -21.76 19.00 -5.54
CA GLN A 339 -20.96 20.09 -6.10
C GLN A 339 -20.00 19.61 -7.21
N LEU A 340 -19.34 18.49 -7.00
CA LEU A 340 -18.38 17.96 -7.97
C LEU A 340 -19.08 17.34 -9.18
N LEU A 341 -20.19 16.62 -8.99
CA LEU A 341 -20.95 15.96 -10.07
C LEU A 341 -21.62 16.95 -11.00
N GLU A 342 -22.09 18.09 -10.47
CA GLU A 342 -22.79 19.13 -11.23
C GLU A 342 -21.83 20.12 -11.92
N ASN A 343 -20.56 20.21 -11.50
CA ASN A 343 -19.64 21.25 -11.95
C ASN A 343 -18.42 20.67 -12.72
N ASN A 344 -18.52 20.72 -14.05
CA ASN A 344 -17.43 20.29 -14.94
C ASN A 344 -16.12 21.08 -14.76
N ASN A 345 -16.23 22.38 -14.49
CA ASN A 345 -15.04 23.22 -14.30
C ASN A 345 -14.31 22.81 -13.01
N LEU A 346 -15.05 22.54 -11.94
CA LEU A 346 -14.51 22.04 -10.70
C LEU A 346 -13.81 20.69 -10.89
N ARG A 347 -14.42 19.76 -11.62
CA ARG A 347 -13.76 18.47 -11.95
C ARG A 347 -12.46 18.68 -12.72
N THR A 348 -12.46 19.57 -13.69
CA THR A 348 -11.26 19.90 -14.48
C THR A 348 -10.16 20.52 -13.63
N GLU A 349 -10.53 21.41 -12.71
CA GLU A 349 -9.61 22.03 -11.75
C GLU A 349 -8.94 20.98 -10.86
N TYR A 350 -9.74 20.12 -10.21
CA TYR A 350 -9.21 19.08 -9.32
C TYR A 350 -8.44 17.98 -10.05
N LYS A 351 -8.83 17.65 -11.28
CA LYS A 351 -8.02 16.81 -12.18
C LYS A 351 -6.61 17.40 -12.36
N HIS A 352 -6.51 18.68 -12.68
CA HIS A 352 -5.22 19.33 -12.91
C HIS A 352 -4.39 19.41 -11.61
N LYS A 353 -5.01 19.82 -10.50
CA LYS A 353 -4.36 19.83 -9.19
C LYS A 353 -3.85 18.46 -8.79
N GLY A 354 -4.65 17.40 -9.04
CA GLY A 354 -4.31 16.01 -8.74
C GLY A 354 -3.07 15.55 -9.48
N LEU A 355 -2.98 15.81 -10.79
CA LEU A 355 -1.82 15.45 -11.60
C LEU A 355 -0.53 16.11 -11.07
N ILE A 356 -0.58 17.41 -10.73
CA ILE A 356 0.57 18.14 -10.16
C ILE A 356 0.95 17.58 -8.78
N GLN A 357 -0.03 17.22 -7.96
CA GLN A 357 0.22 16.68 -6.63
C GLN A 357 0.87 15.28 -6.71
N ALA A 358 0.34 14.40 -7.55
CA ALA A 358 0.86 13.03 -7.69
C ALA A 358 2.31 13.01 -8.18
N ASP A 359 2.73 13.94 -9.05
CA ASP A 359 4.09 14.04 -9.58
C ASP A 359 5.16 14.35 -8.50
N LYS A 360 4.74 14.87 -7.35
CA LYS A 360 5.66 15.09 -6.22
C LYS A 360 6.14 13.78 -5.59
N PHE A 361 5.39 12.67 -5.76
CA PHE A 361 5.64 11.37 -5.14
C PHE A 361 6.18 10.39 -6.17
N ASN A 362 7.42 9.98 -6.04
CA ASN A 362 8.03 8.96 -6.89
C ASN A 362 8.98 8.06 -6.11
N TRP A 363 9.09 6.81 -6.54
CA TRP A 363 9.87 5.79 -5.86
C TRP A 363 11.37 6.09 -5.79
N GLN A 364 11.91 6.87 -6.72
CA GLN A 364 13.30 7.28 -6.67
C GLN A 364 13.58 8.17 -5.45
N LYS A 365 12.72 9.16 -5.20
CA LYS A 365 12.82 10.02 -3.99
C LYS A 365 12.63 9.20 -2.71
N THR A 366 11.67 8.28 -2.69
CA THR A 366 11.43 7.35 -1.56
C THR A 366 12.67 6.52 -1.27
N ALA A 367 13.27 5.91 -2.29
CA ALA A 367 14.46 5.07 -2.15
C ALA A 367 15.68 5.88 -1.68
N GLU A 368 15.84 7.11 -2.17
CA GLU A 368 16.93 8.01 -1.74
C GLU A 368 16.78 8.44 -0.28
N ALA A 369 15.56 8.75 0.15
CA ALA A 369 15.28 9.06 1.55
C ALA A 369 15.55 7.85 2.45
N CYS A 370 15.10 6.64 2.06
CA CYS A 370 15.43 5.40 2.78
C CYS A 370 16.95 5.18 2.88
N LEU A 371 17.66 5.33 1.76
CA LEU A 371 19.12 5.14 1.75
C LEU A 371 19.85 6.12 2.68
N ASN A 372 19.40 7.36 2.74
CA ASN A 372 19.97 8.36 3.65
C ASN A 372 19.78 7.96 5.11
N ILE A 373 18.62 7.40 5.48
CA ILE A 373 18.34 6.87 6.81
C ILE A 373 19.22 5.65 7.08
N TYR A 374 19.35 4.74 6.12
CA TYR A 374 20.19 3.55 6.22
C TYR A 374 21.67 3.92 6.49
N LYS A 375 22.20 4.91 5.77
CA LYS A 375 23.57 5.43 5.96
C LYS A 375 23.78 6.03 7.35
N LYS A 376 22.80 6.72 7.90
CA LYS A 376 22.87 7.30 9.26
C LYS A 376 22.72 6.24 10.36
N SER A 377 22.32 5.02 10.04
CA SER A 377 22.06 3.94 11.00
C SER A 377 23.27 3.03 11.21
N ILE A 378 24.31 3.14 10.38
CA ILE A 378 25.56 2.39 10.40
C ILE A 378 26.64 3.23 11.08
#